data_fac0dcb40176cdbc1d9be50ba40ecafc
#
_entry.id   fac0dcb40176cdbc1d9be50ba40ecafc
#
_cell.length_a   1.000
_cell.length_b   1.000
_cell.length_c   1.000
_cell.angle_alpha   90.00
_cell.angle_beta   90.00
_cell.angle_gamma   90.00
#
_symmetry.space_group_name_H-M   'P 1'
#
loop_
_entity.id
_entity.type
_entity.pdbx_description
1 polymer ?
#
loop_
_entity_poly.entity_id
_entity_poly.type
_entity_poly.pdbx_seq_one_letter_code
_entity_poly.pdbx_strand_id
1 'polypeptide(L)'
;MTNTIPSAEAYASEPVRFQPLVVVDLASEAAAVTDTYRNQVISQVNTTCLRLAVLAGDYPWHQHPRSDELFLVMEGKFEIELADGRVLRLRPWQTVVVPAGTIHRTRGVGRTVNLCFEAVAAETEFVEHNT
;
A
#
# COMPACT_ATOMS: atom_id res chain seq x y z
N MET A 1 -19.44 -7.79 -2.30
CA MET A 1 -18.21 -7.01 -2.20
C MET A 1 -17.09 -7.87 -1.66
N THR A 2 -15.99 -7.95 -2.35
CA THR A 2 -14.90 -8.79 -1.89
C THR A 2 -13.90 -7.99 -1.06
N ASN A 3 -13.41 -8.63 0.01
CA ASN A 3 -12.35 -8.08 0.84
C ASN A 3 -11.08 -8.87 0.65
N THR A 4 -10.95 -9.47 -0.53
CA THR A 4 -9.87 -10.39 -0.85
C THR A 4 -8.57 -9.63 -1.05
N ILE A 5 -7.55 -10.04 -0.32
CA ILE A 5 -6.18 -9.57 -0.53
C ILE A 5 -5.71 -10.19 -1.85
N PRO A 6 -5.18 -9.39 -2.78
CA PRO A 6 -4.73 -9.92 -4.06
C PRO A 6 -3.49 -10.82 -3.88
N SER A 7 -3.33 -11.77 -4.79
CA SER A 7 -2.11 -12.57 -4.85
C SER A 7 -0.92 -11.69 -5.22
N ALA A 8 0.31 -12.21 -4.97
CA ALA A 8 1.52 -11.49 -5.37
C ALA A 8 1.55 -11.20 -6.86
N GLU A 9 1.07 -12.14 -7.69
CA GLU A 9 1.01 -11.96 -9.14
C GLU A 9 0.01 -10.87 -9.54
N ALA A 10 -1.17 -10.87 -8.94
CA ALA A 10 -2.19 -9.85 -9.21
C ALA A 10 -1.68 -8.47 -8.80
N TYR A 11 -1.00 -8.39 -7.67
CA TYR A 11 -0.43 -7.14 -7.19
C TYR A 11 0.62 -6.59 -8.18
N ALA A 12 1.53 -7.45 -8.63
CA ALA A 12 2.59 -7.04 -9.56
C ALA A 12 2.06 -6.68 -10.95
N SER A 13 0.93 -7.24 -11.36
CA SER A 13 0.37 -7.03 -12.70
C SER A 13 -0.76 -6.00 -12.73
N GLU A 14 -1.03 -5.32 -11.63
CA GLU A 14 -2.08 -4.30 -11.55
C GLU A 14 -1.81 -3.21 -12.58
N PRO A 15 -2.76 -2.92 -13.50
CA PRO A 15 -2.52 -1.93 -14.55
C PRO A 15 -2.56 -0.51 -14.03
N VAL A 16 -1.77 0.36 -14.66
CA VAL A 16 -1.80 1.80 -14.39
C VAL A 16 -3.12 2.36 -14.90
N ARG A 17 -3.87 3.03 -14.02
CA ARG A 17 -5.21 3.51 -14.36
C ARG A 17 -5.22 4.80 -15.19
N PHE A 18 -4.28 5.69 -14.96
CA PHE A 18 -4.30 7.00 -15.58
C PHE A 18 -3.04 7.25 -16.39
N GLN A 19 -3.20 7.79 -17.58
CA GLN A 19 -2.12 8.10 -18.49
C GLN A 19 -1.48 9.44 -18.12
N PRO A 20 -0.26 9.72 -18.64
CA PRO A 20 0.36 11.02 -18.45
C PRO A 20 -0.56 12.17 -18.87
N LEU A 21 -0.39 13.33 -18.23
CA LEU A 21 -1.11 14.58 -18.52
C LEU A 21 -2.59 14.56 -18.10
N VAL A 22 -3.04 13.50 -17.45
CA VAL A 22 -4.39 13.44 -16.87
C VAL A 22 -4.30 13.87 -15.42
N VAL A 23 -5.11 14.86 -15.04
CA VAL A 23 -5.20 15.29 -13.64
C VAL A 23 -6.08 14.28 -12.89
N VAL A 24 -5.56 13.73 -11.80
CA VAL A 24 -6.27 12.76 -10.98
C VAL A 24 -6.60 13.40 -9.63
N ASP A 25 -7.88 13.36 -9.26
CA ASP A 25 -8.31 13.79 -7.93
C ASP A 25 -8.27 12.58 -7.01
N LEU A 26 -7.21 12.46 -6.23
CA LEU A 26 -7.01 11.31 -5.35
C LEU A 26 -8.09 11.20 -4.26
N ALA A 27 -8.59 12.34 -3.78
CA ALA A 27 -9.65 12.32 -2.77
C ALA A 27 -10.92 11.69 -3.33
N SER A 28 -11.27 12.03 -4.57
CA SER A 28 -12.44 11.45 -5.25
C SER A 28 -12.25 9.96 -5.51
N GLU A 29 -11.04 9.56 -5.92
CA GLU A 29 -10.74 8.14 -6.15
C GLU A 29 -10.85 7.34 -4.86
N ALA A 30 -10.34 7.86 -3.76
CA ALA A 30 -10.44 7.21 -2.46
C ALA A 30 -11.91 7.12 -2.00
N ALA A 31 -12.67 8.20 -2.17
CA ALA A 31 -14.08 8.24 -1.76
C ALA A 31 -14.93 7.22 -2.52
N ALA A 32 -14.56 6.87 -3.74
CA ALA A 32 -15.29 5.90 -4.54
C ALA A 32 -15.09 4.45 -4.07
N VAL A 33 -14.08 4.19 -3.23
CA VAL A 33 -13.79 2.84 -2.74
C VAL A 33 -14.65 2.54 -1.52
N THR A 34 -15.44 1.48 -1.61
CA THR A 34 -16.29 1.02 -0.51
C THR A 34 -15.81 -0.31 0.09
N ASP A 35 -14.80 -0.93 -0.52
CA ASP A 35 -14.21 -2.18 -0.04
C ASP A 35 -13.42 -1.95 1.24
N THR A 36 -13.22 -3.02 2.01
CA THR A 36 -12.33 -2.94 3.19
C THR A 36 -10.86 -3.08 2.80
N TYR A 37 -10.58 -3.48 1.57
CA TYR A 37 -9.24 -3.42 1.01
C TYR A 37 -9.30 -3.18 -0.49
N ARG A 38 -8.63 -2.15 -0.95
CA ARG A 38 -8.40 -1.95 -2.39
C ARG A 38 -7.10 -1.16 -2.57
N ASN A 39 -6.22 -1.72 -3.40
CA ASN A 39 -4.96 -1.10 -3.77
C ASN A 39 -4.95 -0.93 -5.29
N GLN A 40 -4.75 0.29 -5.75
CA GLN A 40 -4.81 0.62 -7.18
C GLN A 40 -3.54 1.32 -7.60
N VAL A 41 -3.03 1.01 -8.79
CA VAL A 41 -1.94 1.78 -9.39
C VAL A 41 -2.56 2.98 -10.10
N ILE A 42 -2.31 4.16 -9.59
CA ILE A 42 -2.87 5.40 -10.12
C ILE A 42 -2.06 5.87 -11.33
N SER A 43 -0.76 5.99 -11.16
CA SER A 43 0.12 6.58 -12.17
C SER A 43 1.53 6.02 -12.04
N GLN A 44 2.34 6.25 -13.07
CA GLN A 44 3.71 5.79 -13.13
C GLN A 44 4.63 6.95 -13.45
N VAL A 45 5.74 7.00 -12.72
CA VAL A 45 6.82 7.97 -12.97
C VAL A 45 8.09 7.14 -13.15
N ASN A 46 8.62 7.11 -14.37
CA ASN A 46 9.78 6.28 -14.70
C ASN A 46 9.53 4.82 -14.29
N THR A 47 10.36 4.26 -13.42
CA THR A 47 10.21 2.88 -12.93
C THR A 47 9.48 2.79 -11.60
N THR A 48 8.90 3.90 -11.14
CA THR A 48 8.17 3.98 -9.86
C THR A 48 6.70 4.22 -10.15
N CYS A 49 5.83 3.65 -9.34
CA CYS A 49 4.40 3.92 -9.43
C CYS A 49 3.86 4.53 -8.15
N LEU A 50 2.76 5.26 -8.31
CA LEU A 50 1.95 5.75 -7.22
C LEU A 50 0.77 4.83 -7.05
N ARG A 51 0.62 4.25 -5.86
CA ARG A 51 -0.54 3.45 -5.50
C ARG A 51 -1.42 4.21 -4.52
N LEU A 52 -2.72 4.01 -4.65
CA LEU A 52 -3.72 4.49 -3.70
C LEU A 52 -4.30 3.26 -3.03
N ALA A 53 -4.12 3.15 -1.72
CA ALA A 53 -4.65 2.04 -0.94
C ALA A 53 -5.67 2.54 0.06
N VAL A 54 -6.84 1.91 0.04
CA VAL A 54 -7.88 2.11 1.04
C VAL A 54 -8.02 0.79 1.77
N LEU A 55 -7.87 0.82 3.09
CA LEU A 55 -7.96 -0.41 3.87
C LEU A 55 -8.51 -0.15 5.27
N ALA A 56 -9.18 -1.17 5.80
CA ALA A 56 -9.56 -1.27 7.20
C ALA A 56 -9.19 -2.68 7.64
N GLY A 57 -8.40 -2.81 8.71
CA GLY A 57 -7.90 -4.10 9.17
C GLY A 57 -6.51 -4.41 8.65
N ASP A 58 -6.14 -5.68 8.76
CA ASP A 58 -4.76 -6.14 8.55
C ASP A 58 -4.46 -6.51 7.11
N TYR A 59 -3.25 -6.20 6.70
CA TYR A 59 -2.63 -6.76 5.49
C TYR A 59 -1.51 -7.70 5.95
N PRO A 60 -1.38 -8.89 5.33
CA PRO A 60 -0.50 -9.94 5.85
C PRO A 60 0.98 -9.60 5.92
N TRP A 61 1.72 -10.38 6.73
CA TRP A 61 3.16 -10.32 6.78
C TRP A 61 3.75 -10.58 5.39
N HIS A 62 4.64 -9.70 4.94
CA HIS A 62 5.23 -9.79 3.61
C HIS A 62 6.51 -8.96 3.54
N GLN A 63 7.19 -9.08 2.40
CA GLN A 63 8.29 -8.20 2.04
C GLN A 63 8.25 -7.93 0.53
N HIS A 64 8.89 -6.85 0.13
CA HIS A 64 9.18 -6.55 -1.26
C HIS A 64 10.70 -6.71 -1.44
N PRO A 65 11.18 -7.83 -2.01
CA PRO A 65 12.62 -8.14 -1.96
C PRO A 65 13.52 -7.14 -2.66
N ARG A 66 13.01 -6.47 -3.69
CA ARG A 66 13.81 -5.59 -4.54
C ARG A 66 13.23 -4.19 -4.70
N SER A 67 12.33 -3.79 -3.82
CA SER A 67 11.76 -2.45 -3.90
C SER A 67 11.63 -1.85 -2.51
N ASP A 68 12.13 -0.63 -2.35
CA ASP A 68 11.74 0.20 -1.22
C ASP A 68 10.28 0.60 -1.41
N GLU A 69 9.59 0.87 -0.32
CA GLU A 69 8.22 1.34 -0.37
C GLU A 69 8.05 2.53 0.56
N LEU A 70 7.57 3.65 0.00
CA LEU A 70 7.22 4.82 0.80
C LEU A 70 5.73 4.80 1.05
N PHE A 71 5.34 4.99 2.31
CA PHE A 71 3.95 5.16 2.71
C PHE A 71 3.71 6.61 3.08
N LEU A 72 2.59 7.16 2.64
CA LEU A 72 2.14 8.50 3.01
C LEU A 72 0.66 8.42 3.35
N VAL A 73 0.32 8.65 4.61
CA VAL A 73 -1.06 8.54 5.06
C VAL A 73 -1.82 9.82 4.72
N MET A 74 -3.00 9.68 4.15
CA MET A 74 -3.86 10.80 3.77
C MET A 74 -5.07 10.91 4.68
N GLU A 75 -5.57 9.79 5.21
CA GLU A 75 -6.77 9.77 6.05
C GLU A 75 -6.69 8.57 7.00
N GLY A 76 -7.17 8.75 8.23
CA GLY A 76 -7.26 7.66 9.19
C GLY A 76 -6.00 7.45 10.00
N LYS A 77 -5.77 6.22 10.41
CA LYS A 77 -4.61 5.80 11.22
C LYS A 77 -4.02 4.55 10.62
N PHE A 78 -2.72 4.58 10.39
CA PHE A 78 -2.02 3.48 9.74
C PHE A 78 -0.91 2.97 10.63
N GLU A 79 -0.79 1.65 10.74
CA GLU A 79 0.26 1.02 11.52
C GLU A 79 1.06 0.08 10.64
N ILE A 80 2.38 0.12 10.79
CA ILE A 80 3.29 -0.82 10.15
C ILE A 80 4.02 -1.54 11.26
N GLU A 81 3.80 -2.84 11.36
CA GLU A 81 4.49 -3.67 12.35
C GLU A 81 5.68 -4.33 11.67
N LEU A 82 6.85 -4.24 12.30
CA LEU A 82 8.09 -4.83 11.80
C LEU A 82 8.34 -6.17 12.48
N ALA A 83 9.11 -7.02 11.83
CA ALA A 83 9.40 -8.36 12.35
C ALA A 83 10.12 -8.35 13.70
N ASP A 84 10.82 -7.26 14.02
CA ASP A 84 11.52 -7.10 15.31
C ASP A 84 10.60 -6.62 16.44
N GLY A 85 9.31 -6.44 16.17
CA GLY A 85 8.32 -6.04 17.15
C GLY A 85 8.03 -4.55 17.21
N ARG A 86 8.79 -3.72 16.51
CA ARG A 86 8.48 -2.28 16.46
C ARG A 86 7.20 -2.05 15.69
N VAL A 87 6.43 -1.07 16.11
CA VAL A 87 5.22 -0.63 15.42
C VAL A 87 5.39 0.84 15.06
N LEU A 88 5.31 1.13 13.76
CA LEU A 88 5.35 2.50 13.26
C LEU A 88 3.91 2.96 13.10
N ARG A 89 3.56 4.08 13.73
CA ARG A 89 2.20 4.63 13.68
C ARG A 89 2.21 5.94 12.91
N LEU A 90 1.39 6.00 11.86
CA LEU A 90 1.31 7.16 10.99
C LEU A 90 -0.08 7.76 11.02
N ARG A 91 -0.13 9.08 11.08
CA ARG A 91 -1.35 9.89 10.96
C ARG A 91 -1.31 10.64 9.62
N PRO A 92 -2.40 11.28 9.21
CA PRO A 92 -2.43 12.04 7.97
C PRO A 92 -1.24 12.97 7.81
N TRP A 93 -0.67 12.98 6.63
CA TRP A 93 0.48 13.76 6.22
C TRP A 93 1.82 13.28 6.81
N GLN A 94 1.82 12.11 7.45
CA GLN A 94 3.07 11.49 7.90
C GLN A 94 3.51 10.42 6.91
N THR A 95 4.82 10.26 6.77
CA THR A 95 5.43 9.37 5.79
C THR A 95 6.59 8.59 6.38
N VAL A 96 6.83 7.42 5.79
CA VAL A 96 7.98 6.58 6.16
C VAL A 96 8.37 5.74 4.96
N VAL A 97 9.66 5.43 4.84
CA VAL A 97 10.16 4.49 3.84
C VAL A 97 10.46 3.17 4.52
N VAL A 98 9.90 2.09 3.98
CA VAL A 98 10.23 0.72 4.38
C VAL A 98 11.19 0.18 3.33
N PRO A 99 12.45 -0.11 3.71
CA PRO A 99 13.46 -0.57 2.75
C PRO A 99 13.12 -1.94 2.18
N ALA A 100 13.63 -2.21 0.98
CA ALA A 100 13.53 -3.52 0.34
C ALA A 100 13.97 -4.63 1.31
N GLY A 101 13.26 -5.74 1.29
CA GLY A 101 13.60 -6.90 2.13
C GLY A 101 13.16 -6.80 3.58
N THR A 102 12.48 -5.72 3.98
CA THR A 102 11.98 -5.58 5.34
C THR A 102 10.66 -6.35 5.49
N ILE A 103 10.67 -7.34 6.36
CA ILE A 103 9.45 -8.11 6.66
C ILE A 103 8.54 -7.28 7.56
N HIS A 104 7.32 -7.06 7.11
CA HIS A 104 6.37 -6.19 7.82
C HIS A 104 4.93 -6.58 7.50
N ARG A 105 4.02 -6.09 8.31
CA ARG A 105 2.59 -6.11 7.99
C ARG A 105 2.01 -4.73 8.27
N THR A 106 0.89 -4.43 7.62
CA THR A 106 0.23 -3.13 7.77
C THR A 106 -1.18 -3.30 8.30
N ARG A 107 -1.69 -2.24 8.90
CA ARG A 107 -3.05 -2.21 9.43
C ARG A 107 -3.64 -0.82 9.27
N GLY A 108 -4.87 -0.77 8.72
CA GLY A 108 -5.71 0.40 8.84
C GLY A 108 -6.54 0.28 10.10
N VAL A 109 -6.37 1.21 11.03
CA VAL A 109 -7.19 1.26 12.25
C VAL A 109 -8.46 2.02 11.89
N GLY A 110 -9.51 1.26 11.52
CA GLY A 110 -10.66 1.80 10.82
C GLY A 110 -10.30 2.12 9.37
N ARG A 111 -11.21 2.80 8.66
CA ARG A 111 -10.95 3.19 7.26
C ARG A 111 -9.73 4.10 7.19
N THR A 112 -8.79 3.71 6.38
CA THR A 112 -7.53 4.42 6.22
C THR A 112 -7.21 4.54 4.73
N VAL A 113 -6.71 5.71 4.34
CA VAL A 113 -6.28 5.99 2.97
C VAL A 113 -4.81 6.32 3.02
N ASN A 114 -4.01 5.55 2.28
CA ASN A 114 -2.60 5.85 2.15
C ASN A 114 -2.16 5.82 0.69
N LEU A 115 -1.11 6.56 0.40
CA LEU A 115 -0.42 6.51 -0.88
C LEU A 115 0.86 5.73 -0.69
N CYS A 116 1.20 4.90 -1.69
CA CYS A 116 2.46 4.16 -1.70
C CYS A 116 3.24 4.51 -2.95
N PHE A 117 4.55 4.63 -2.81
CA PHE A 117 5.47 4.76 -3.94
C PHE A 117 6.44 3.60 -3.88
N GLU A 118 6.53 2.86 -4.97
CA GLU A 118 7.40 1.69 -5.07
C GLU A 118 7.70 1.39 -6.53
N ALA A 119 8.58 0.43 -6.78
CA ALA A 119 8.87 0.01 -8.15
C ALA A 119 7.60 -0.48 -8.83
N VAL A 120 7.43 -0.13 -10.10
CA VAL A 120 6.34 -0.68 -10.91
C VAL A 120 6.52 -2.21 -10.98
N ALA A 121 5.42 -2.95 -10.89
CA ALA A 121 5.45 -4.42 -10.85
C ALA A 121 6.31 -4.97 -9.71
N ALA A 122 6.28 -4.31 -8.54
CA ALA A 122 7.04 -4.75 -7.38
C ALA A 122 6.63 -6.16 -6.97
N GLU A 123 7.64 -7.00 -6.68
CA GLU A 123 7.41 -8.34 -6.18
C GLU A 123 6.95 -8.28 -4.73
N THR A 124 6.03 -9.17 -4.37
CA THR A 124 5.58 -9.34 -2.99
C THR A 124 5.77 -10.79 -2.59
N GLU A 125 6.47 -11.01 -1.49
CA GLU A 125 6.61 -12.34 -0.90
C GLU A 125 5.87 -12.34 0.43
N PHE A 126 4.79 -13.11 0.50
CA PHE A 126 4.08 -13.32 1.76
C PHE A 126 4.88 -14.30 2.61
N VAL A 127 4.99 -14.00 3.89
CA VAL A 127 5.78 -14.81 4.82
C VAL A 127 4.96 -15.13 6.05
N GLU A 128 5.29 -16.26 6.70
CA GLU A 128 4.72 -16.56 8.01
C GLU A 128 5.58 -15.89 9.08
N HIS A 129 4.91 -15.34 10.07
CA HIS A 129 5.59 -14.71 11.18
C HIS A 129 4.80 -15.00 12.46
N ASN A 130 5.47 -15.62 13.42
CA ASN A 130 4.88 -15.90 14.73
C ASN A 130 5.10 -14.72 15.65
N THR A 131 4.01 -14.06 16.00
CA THR A 131 4.04 -12.94 16.93
C THR A 131 3.59 -13.37 18.31
#